data_65fa9704d623d92882da884a1ed88a2f
#
_entry.id   65fa9704d623d92882da884a1ed88a2f
#
_cell.length_a   1.000
_cell.length_b   1.000
_cell.length_c   1.000
_cell.angle_alpha   90.00
_cell.angle_beta   90.00
_cell.angle_gamma   90.00
#
_symmetry.space_group_name_H-M   'P 1'
#
loop_
_entity.id
_entity.type
_entity.pdbx_description
1 polymer ?
#
loop_
_entity_poly.entity_id
_entity_poly.type
_entity_poly.pdbx_seq_one_letter_code
_entity_poly.pdbx_strand_id
1 'polypeptide(L)'
;MKLLEDGYYIPDGDDPVHHVGGNVKEHDNKIHEEVLKRTNGRTHMIDVGGNVGRWANYYADIFDHVTAFEPADYNLECFKINTKDKTNITLNEYGLADRPGKGKLAVAIEEHLGSTRVWPGEEGDIVLKTMDEHNYDVIDVLKIDVEGLEIPVLNGARKTLERCSPVIIIERCVLNSEAYGYTKNDSHDLLVDLGYQRAVKVTRDCIYVK
;
A
#
# COMPACT_ATOMS: atom_id res chain seq x y z
N MET A 1 0.27 -21.09 6.64
CA MET A 1 -0.83 -20.09 6.58
C MET A 1 -1.94 -20.46 7.55
N LYS A 2 -2.53 -19.47 8.19
CA LYS A 2 -3.62 -19.60 9.16
C LYS A 2 -4.90 -18.99 8.59
N LEU A 3 -6.03 -19.71 8.67
CA LEU A 3 -7.34 -19.20 8.26
C LEU A 3 -8.01 -18.45 9.42
N LEU A 4 -8.47 -17.24 9.17
CA LEU A 4 -9.21 -16.40 10.11
C LEU A 4 -10.72 -16.64 10.02
N GLU A 5 -11.47 -16.19 11.03
CA GLU A 5 -12.94 -16.34 11.09
C GLU A 5 -13.67 -15.61 9.94
N ASP A 6 -13.09 -14.57 9.41
CA ASP A 6 -13.64 -13.82 8.28
C ASP A 6 -13.29 -14.40 6.90
N GLY A 7 -12.64 -15.56 6.87
CA GLY A 7 -12.31 -16.32 5.67
C GLY A 7 -10.99 -15.94 5.01
N TYR A 8 -10.23 -14.98 5.56
CA TYR A 8 -8.90 -14.63 5.04
C TYR A 8 -7.80 -15.53 5.60
N TYR A 9 -6.84 -15.84 4.76
CA TYR A 9 -5.58 -16.48 5.16
C TYR A 9 -4.53 -15.42 5.52
N ILE A 10 -3.79 -15.68 6.60
CA ILE A 10 -2.62 -14.88 7.01
C ILE A 10 -1.40 -15.79 7.11
N PRO A 11 -0.16 -15.25 7.09
CA PRO A 11 1.05 -16.04 7.30
C PRO A 11 1.08 -16.73 8.66
N ASP A 12 1.73 -17.91 8.73
CA ASP A 12 2.05 -18.55 10.00
C ASP A 12 3.00 -17.64 10.80
N GLY A 13 2.75 -17.49 12.10
CA GLY A 13 3.52 -16.59 12.97
C GLY A 13 3.01 -15.14 13.02
N ASP A 14 2.00 -14.79 12.23
CA ASP A 14 1.35 -13.49 12.35
C ASP A 14 0.19 -13.52 13.37
N ASP A 15 0.04 -12.44 14.14
CA ASP A 15 -1.05 -12.35 15.14
C ASP A 15 -2.36 -11.90 14.45
N PRO A 16 -3.43 -12.71 14.56
CA PRO A 16 -4.75 -12.34 14.01
C PRO A 16 -5.29 -10.99 14.44
N VAL A 17 -4.89 -10.48 15.62
CA VAL A 17 -5.37 -9.19 16.14
C VAL A 17 -5.05 -8.02 15.18
N HIS A 18 -3.97 -8.13 14.41
CA HIS A 18 -3.58 -7.12 13.43
C HIS A 18 -4.44 -7.13 12.15
N HIS A 19 -5.25 -8.18 11.97
CA HIS A 19 -6.08 -8.36 10.77
C HIS A 19 -7.59 -8.27 11.01
N VAL A 20 -8.07 -8.62 12.22
CA VAL A 20 -9.52 -8.77 12.50
C VAL A 20 -9.99 -8.08 13.77
N GLY A 21 -9.14 -7.34 14.46
CA GLY A 21 -9.58 -6.56 15.63
C GLY A 21 -10.73 -5.62 15.26
N GLY A 22 -11.75 -5.51 16.11
CA GLY A 22 -12.96 -4.71 15.83
C GLY A 22 -12.68 -3.28 15.37
N ASN A 23 -11.60 -2.68 15.87
CA ASN A 23 -11.17 -1.34 15.47
C ASN A 23 -10.57 -1.30 14.06
N VAL A 24 -10.00 -2.39 13.56
CA VAL A 24 -9.40 -2.45 12.19
C VAL A 24 -10.51 -2.35 11.15
N LYS A 25 -11.55 -3.15 11.26
CA LYS A 25 -12.67 -3.15 10.30
C LYS A 25 -13.42 -1.81 10.27
N GLU A 26 -13.65 -1.20 11.42
CA GLU A 26 -14.31 0.12 11.52
C GLU A 26 -13.41 1.21 10.89
N HIS A 27 -12.12 1.15 11.15
CA HIS A 27 -11.12 2.04 10.57
C HIS A 27 -11.10 1.94 9.04
N ASP A 28 -10.97 0.74 8.49
CA ASP A 28 -10.92 0.50 7.05
C ASP A 28 -12.22 0.96 6.37
N ASN A 29 -13.39 0.62 6.92
CA ASN A 29 -14.66 1.06 6.38
C ASN A 29 -14.75 2.59 6.27
N LYS A 30 -14.29 3.32 7.29
CA LYS A 30 -14.28 4.77 7.27
C LYS A 30 -13.38 5.33 6.17
N ILE A 31 -12.21 4.72 5.97
CA ILE A 31 -11.30 5.13 4.89
C ILE A 31 -11.93 4.83 3.53
N HIS A 32 -12.48 3.63 3.33
CA HIS A 32 -13.14 3.27 2.08
C HIS A 32 -14.28 4.24 1.72
N GLU A 33 -15.14 4.58 2.68
CA GLU A 33 -16.20 5.58 2.46
C GLU A 33 -15.64 6.94 2.05
N GLU A 34 -14.61 7.43 2.74
CA GLU A 34 -14.03 8.74 2.47
C GLU A 34 -13.30 8.80 1.12
N VAL A 35 -12.67 7.70 0.70
CA VAL A 35 -12.05 7.56 -0.63
C VAL A 35 -13.12 7.57 -1.71
N LEU A 36 -14.14 6.72 -1.58
CA LEU A 36 -15.20 6.56 -2.59
C LEU A 36 -16.05 7.83 -2.79
N LYS A 37 -16.17 8.67 -1.75
CA LYS A 37 -16.80 10.00 -1.85
C LYS A 37 -15.99 11.00 -2.70
N ARG A 38 -14.67 10.81 -2.82
CA ARG A 38 -13.74 11.72 -3.49
C ARG A 38 -13.25 11.22 -4.84
N THR A 39 -13.49 9.97 -5.13
CA THR A 39 -13.08 9.33 -6.38
C THR A 39 -14.22 9.36 -7.39
N ASN A 40 -14.01 9.98 -8.54
CA ASN A 40 -15.01 10.09 -9.61
C ASN A 40 -14.97 8.88 -10.56
N GLY A 41 -13.78 8.32 -10.82
CA GLY A 41 -13.59 7.15 -11.67
C GLY A 41 -13.64 5.83 -10.90
N ARG A 42 -13.77 4.74 -11.65
CA ARG A 42 -13.70 3.36 -11.13
C ARG A 42 -12.89 2.46 -12.06
N THR A 43 -11.96 3.07 -12.80
CA THR A 43 -11.16 2.35 -13.80
C THR A 43 -10.01 1.60 -13.15
N HIS A 44 -9.18 2.29 -12.35
CA HIS A 44 -7.97 1.68 -11.84
C HIS A 44 -7.64 2.10 -10.40
N MET A 45 -7.46 1.11 -9.53
CA MET A 45 -6.94 1.27 -8.17
C MET A 45 -5.56 0.62 -8.06
N ILE A 46 -4.61 1.29 -7.42
CA ILE A 46 -3.27 0.75 -7.12
C ILE A 46 -3.08 0.60 -5.61
N ASP A 47 -2.67 -0.59 -5.17
CA ASP A 47 -2.40 -0.96 -3.78
C ASP A 47 -0.90 -1.25 -3.61
N VAL A 48 -0.14 -0.30 -3.06
CA VAL A 48 1.28 -0.45 -2.77
C VAL A 48 1.46 -0.85 -1.32
N GLY A 49 2.01 -2.06 -1.10
CA GLY A 49 1.97 -2.78 0.16
C GLY A 49 0.68 -3.57 0.29
N GLY A 50 0.48 -4.52 -0.65
CA GLY A 50 -0.76 -5.31 -0.77
C GLY A 50 -0.98 -6.30 0.38
N ASN A 51 0.08 -6.62 1.13
CA ASN A 51 0.05 -7.55 2.27
C ASN A 51 -0.68 -8.86 1.88
N VAL A 52 -1.67 -9.27 2.64
CA VAL A 52 -2.47 -10.49 2.37
C VAL A 52 -3.65 -10.27 1.40
N GLY A 53 -3.73 -9.11 0.75
CA GLY A 53 -4.69 -8.82 -0.32
C GLY A 53 -6.07 -8.32 0.11
N ARG A 54 -6.26 -7.88 1.36
CA ARG A 54 -7.58 -7.41 1.84
C ARG A 54 -8.09 -6.20 1.06
N TRP A 55 -7.24 -5.19 0.90
CA TRP A 55 -7.59 -3.98 0.18
C TRP A 55 -7.79 -4.25 -1.31
N ALA A 56 -6.88 -4.99 -1.94
CA ALA A 56 -7.02 -5.38 -3.33
C ALA A 56 -8.33 -6.17 -3.58
N ASN A 57 -8.67 -7.12 -2.69
CA ASN A 57 -9.90 -7.90 -2.79
C ASN A 57 -11.16 -7.04 -2.67
N TYR A 58 -11.19 -6.09 -1.72
CA TYR A 58 -12.30 -5.16 -1.54
C TYR A 58 -12.51 -4.26 -2.76
N TYR A 59 -11.43 -3.64 -3.26
CA TYR A 59 -11.52 -2.73 -4.39
C TYR A 59 -11.75 -3.41 -5.74
N ALA A 60 -11.43 -4.70 -5.85
CA ALA A 60 -11.74 -5.48 -7.06
C ALA A 60 -13.24 -5.64 -7.34
N ASP A 61 -14.10 -5.46 -6.34
CA ASP A 61 -15.57 -5.42 -6.53
C ASP A 61 -16.08 -4.05 -6.96
N ILE A 62 -15.22 -3.02 -6.97
CA ILE A 62 -15.61 -1.62 -7.16
C ILE A 62 -14.95 -1.04 -8.42
N PHE A 63 -13.72 -1.44 -8.70
CA PHE A 63 -12.92 -0.91 -9.82
C PHE A 63 -12.81 -1.93 -10.95
N ASP A 64 -12.69 -1.45 -12.17
CA ASP A 64 -12.51 -2.29 -13.36
C ASP A 64 -11.20 -3.09 -13.26
N HIS A 65 -10.16 -2.48 -12.68
CA HIS A 65 -8.88 -3.12 -12.46
C HIS A 65 -8.22 -2.69 -11.14
N VAL A 66 -7.53 -3.64 -10.50
CA VAL A 66 -6.68 -3.39 -9.32
C VAL A 66 -5.27 -3.90 -9.62
N THR A 67 -4.26 -3.07 -9.38
CA THR A 67 -2.86 -3.49 -9.41
C THR A 67 -2.29 -3.43 -8.00
N ALA A 68 -1.77 -4.55 -7.51
CA ALA A 68 -1.13 -4.64 -6.21
C ALA A 68 0.38 -4.88 -6.33
N PHE A 69 1.13 -4.35 -5.38
CA PHE A 69 2.57 -4.56 -5.20
C PHE A 69 2.83 -5.09 -3.81
N GLU A 70 3.40 -6.28 -3.71
CA GLU A 70 3.77 -6.92 -2.45
C GLU A 70 5.06 -7.73 -2.65
N PRO A 71 6.14 -7.45 -1.93
CA PRO A 71 7.41 -8.14 -2.11
C PRO A 71 7.63 -9.35 -1.19
N ALA A 72 6.86 -9.52 -0.11
CA ALA A 72 7.12 -10.55 0.90
C ALA A 72 6.48 -11.89 0.54
N ASP A 73 7.29 -12.93 0.31
CA ASP A 73 6.84 -14.25 -0.14
C ASP A 73 5.72 -14.84 0.71
N TYR A 74 5.81 -14.73 2.04
CA TYR A 74 4.80 -15.25 2.96
C TYR A 74 3.45 -14.51 2.84
N ASN A 75 3.46 -13.22 2.49
CA ASN A 75 2.25 -12.46 2.18
C ASN A 75 1.69 -12.83 0.81
N LEU A 76 2.57 -13.02 -0.19
CA LEU A 76 2.18 -13.37 -1.57
C LEU A 76 1.38 -14.67 -1.63
N GLU A 77 1.75 -15.69 -0.86
CA GLU A 77 1.00 -16.94 -0.78
C GLU A 77 -0.44 -16.70 -0.27
N CYS A 78 -0.57 -15.93 0.82
CA CYS A 78 -1.86 -15.57 1.37
C CYS A 78 -2.67 -14.69 0.40
N PHE A 79 -2.03 -13.69 -0.21
CA PHE A 79 -2.66 -12.80 -1.19
C PHE A 79 -3.30 -13.59 -2.34
N LYS A 80 -2.54 -14.51 -2.95
CA LYS A 80 -3.01 -15.32 -4.08
C LYS A 80 -4.24 -16.17 -3.72
N ILE A 81 -4.28 -16.72 -2.50
CA ILE A 81 -5.44 -17.50 -2.03
C ILE A 81 -6.62 -16.60 -1.73
N ASN A 82 -6.39 -15.47 -1.05
CA ASN A 82 -7.44 -14.55 -0.63
C ASN A 82 -8.12 -13.84 -1.80
N THR A 83 -7.42 -13.72 -2.93
CA THR A 83 -7.92 -13.02 -4.12
C THR A 83 -8.19 -13.95 -5.31
N LYS A 84 -8.14 -15.29 -5.12
CA LYS A 84 -8.23 -16.31 -6.19
C LYS A 84 -9.48 -16.20 -7.07
N ASP A 85 -10.57 -15.68 -6.52
CA ASP A 85 -11.86 -15.56 -7.23
C ASP A 85 -12.00 -14.22 -7.97
N LYS A 86 -10.99 -13.33 -7.90
CA LYS A 86 -10.95 -12.04 -8.59
C LYS A 86 -10.13 -12.15 -9.88
N THR A 87 -10.75 -11.81 -11.01
CA THR A 87 -10.11 -11.89 -12.33
C THR A 87 -9.52 -10.57 -12.81
N ASN A 88 -9.75 -9.48 -12.04
CA ASN A 88 -9.33 -8.12 -12.36
C ASN A 88 -8.23 -7.59 -11.45
N ILE A 89 -7.51 -8.47 -10.74
CA ILE A 89 -6.34 -8.11 -9.94
C ILE A 89 -5.06 -8.52 -10.68
N THR A 90 -4.11 -7.59 -10.81
CA THR A 90 -2.72 -7.87 -11.18
C THR A 90 -1.84 -7.75 -9.95
N LEU A 91 -1.19 -8.84 -9.55
CA LEU A 91 -0.23 -8.86 -8.45
C LEU A 91 1.19 -8.78 -8.99
N ASN A 92 1.94 -7.79 -8.53
CA ASN A 92 3.37 -7.62 -8.78
C ASN A 92 4.16 -8.04 -7.54
N GLU A 93 5.00 -9.07 -7.69
CA GLU A 93 5.76 -9.70 -6.60
C GLU A 93 7.10 -8.98 -6.39
N TYR A 94 7.06 -7.64 -6.24
CA TYR A 94 8.20 -6.78 -5.97
C TYR A 94 7.76 -5.48 -5.30
N GLY A 95 8.71 -4.76 -4.70
CA GLY A 95 8.45 -3.47 -4.05
C GLY A 95 8.63 -2.28 -4.98
N LEU A 96 8.05 -1.15 -4.59
CA LEU A 96 8.28 0.14 -5.24
C LEU A 96 9.20 1.03 -4.41
N ALA A 97 10.03 1.85 -5.09
CA ALA A 97 10.96 2.80 -4.50
C ALA A 97 11.21 3.99 -5.44
N ASP A 98 12.15 4.88 -5.06
CA ASP A 98 12.55 6.05 -5.85
C ASP A 98 13.37 5.71 -7.10
N ARG A 99 13.96 4.52 -7.14
CA ARG A 99 14.80 4.01 -8.23
C ARG A 99 14.78 2.48 -8.27
N PRO A 100 15.06 1.87 -9.43
CA PRO A 100 15.25 0.44 -9.54
C PRO A 100 16.43 -0.03 -8.69
N GLY A 101 16.31 -1.22 -8.09
CA GLY A 101 17.35 -1.79 -7.25
C GLY A 101 16.93 -3.07 -6.56
N LYS A 102 17.56 -3.32 -5.43
CA LYS A 102 17.26 -4.44 -4.55
C LYS A 102 16.99 -3.96 -3.13
N GLY A 103 16.38 -4.81 -2.34
CA GLY A 103 16.13 -4.58 -0.92
C GLY A 103 16.08 -5.86 -0.13
N LYS A 104 16.15 -5.75 1.18
CA LYS A 104 16.05 -6.86 2.13
C LYS A 104 14.84 -6.66 3.04
N LEU A 105 14.07 -7.72 3.27
CA LEU A 105 12.97 -7.70 4.23
C LEU A 105 13.52 -7.77 5.67
N ALA A 106 12.91 -7.00 6.55
CA ALA A 106 13.11 -7.10 7.99
C ALA A 106 11.78 -6.88 8.72
N VAL A 107 11.41 -7.82 9.57
CA VAL A 107 10.23 -7.69 10.44
C VAL A 107 10.55 -6.66 11.52
N ALA A 108 9.75 -5.62 11.63
CA ALA A 108 9.96 -4.53 12.58
C ALA A 108 9.40 -4.86 13.98
N ILE A 109 8.32 -5.64 14.03
CA ILE A 109 7.65 -6.04 15.26
C ILE A 109 7.48 -7.56 15.22
N GLU A 110 8.01 -8.28 16.21
CA GLU A 110 7.84 -9.73 16.35
C GLU A 110 6.34 -10.09 16.40
N GLU A 111 5.98 -11.20 15.78
CA GLU A 111 4.58 -11.65 15.64
C GLU A 111 3.63 -10.68 14.89
N HIS A 112 4.19 -9.65 14.23
CA HIS A 112 3.43 -8.75 13.36
C HIS A 112 4.12 -8.65 11.98
N LEU A 113 3.89 -9.65 11.14
CA LEU A 113 4.51 -9.72 9.80
C LEU A 113 4.02 -8.60 8.86
N GLY A 114 2.84 -8.03 9.13
CA GLY A 114 2.38 -6.81 8.46
C GLY A 114 3.28 -5.59 8.69
N SER A 115 4.09 -5.58 9.77
CA SER A 115 5.09 -4.54 10.04
C SER A 115 6.42 -4.74 9.32
N THR A 116 6.47 -5.61 8.31
CA THR A 116 7.69 -5.91 7.56
C THR A 116 8.12 -4.73 6.71
N ARG A 117 9.37 -4.32 6.89
CA ARG A 117 10.02 -3.24 6.15
C ARG A 117 10.93 -3.76 5.06
N VAL A 118 11.01 -3.02 3.97
CA VAL A 118 12.00 -3.26 2.91
C VAL A 118 13.15 -2.26 3.06
N TRP A 119 14.34 -2.75 3.36
CA TRP A 119 15.56 -1.93 3.40
C TRP A 119 16.24 -1.96 2.02
N PRO A 120 16.24 -0.86 1.27
CA PRO A 120 16.98 -0.79 0.00
C PRO A 120 18.48 -1.01 0.20
N GLY A 121 19.08 -1.82 -0.66
CA GLY A 121 20.51 -2.15 -0.59
C GLY A 121 20.90 -3.22 -1.60
N GLU A 122 22.19 -3.34 -1.91
CA GLU A 122 22.68 -4.22 -2.96
C GLU A 122 22.58 -5.73 -2.63
N GLU A 123 22.57 -6.08 -1.34
CA GLU A 123 22.59 -7.48 -0.85
C GLU A 123 21.21 -8.11 -0.64
N GLY A 124 20.14 -7.44 -1.07
CA GLY A 124 18.77 -7.93 -0.86
C GLY A 124 18.25 -8.82 -2.00
N ASP A 125 17.28 -9.68 -1.67
CA ASP A 125 16.60 -10.55 -2.64
C ASP A 125 15.34 -9.90 -3.22
N ILE A 126 14.81 -8.87 -2.58
CA ILE A 126 13.62 -8.15 -3.03
C ILE A 126 13.98 -7.23 -4.20
N VAL A 127 13.28 -7.40 -5.31
CA VAL A 127 13.38 -6.48 -6.46
C VAL A 127 12.62 -5.20 -6.13
N LEU A 128 13.24 -4.05 -6.45
CA LEU A 128 12.63 -2.72 -6.35
C LEU A 128 12.54 -2.09 -7.73
N LYS A 129 11.40 -1.45 -8.02
CA LYS A 129 11.16 -0.68 -9.25
C LYS A 129 10.55 0.68 -8.92
N THR A 130 10.38 1.53 -9.93
CA THR A 130 9.64 2.78 -9.77
C THR A 130 8.21 2.61 -10.31
N MET A 131 7.25 3.36 -9.78
CA MET A 131 5.91 3.40 -10.34
C MET A 131 5.91 4.02 -11.73
N ASP A 132 6.78 4.98 -11.99
CA ASP A 132 6.88 5.69 -13.27
C ASP A 132 7.28 4.78 -14.44
N GLU A 133 7.93 3.61 -14.19
CA GLU A 133 8.26 2.63 -15.22
C GLU A 133 7.01 1.95 -15.83
N HIS A 134 5.89 1.92 -15.11
CA HIS A 134 4.65 1.28 -15.58
C HIS A 134 3.86 2.13 -16.59
N ASN A 135 4.12 3.44 -16.67
CA ASN A 135 3.45 4.35 -17.60
C ASN A 135 1.91 4.30 -17.58
N TYR A 136 1.30 4.19 -16.39
CA TYR A 136 -0.15 4.15 -16.26
C TYR A 136 -0.81 5.39 -16.87
N ASP A 137 -1.87 5.18 -17.67
CA ASP A 137 -2.65 6.26 -18.28
C ASP A 137 -3.69 6.83 -17.30
N VAL A 138 -4.30 5.97 -16.50
CA VAL A 138 -5.34 6.31 -15.51
C VAL A 138 -5.05 5.61 -14.20
N ILE A 139 -5.13 6.35 -13.12
CA ILE A 139 -5.20 5.85 -11.74
C ILE A 139 -6.22 6.71 -11.02
N ASP A 140 -7.30 6.11 -10.53
CA ASP A 140 -8.32 6.81 -9.76
C ASP A 140 -7.98 6.86 -8.27
N VAL A 141 -7.42 5.76 -7.75
CA VAL A 141 -7.01 5.64 -6.35
C VAL A 141 -5.62 5.01 -6.27
N LEU A 142 -4.79 5.59 -5.41
CA LEU A 142 -3.47 5.07 -5.04
C LEU A 142 -3.39 4.91 -3.52
N LYS A 143 -3.26 3.68 -3.02
CA LYS A 143 -2.91 3.41 -1.62
C LYS A 143 -1.40 3.18 -1.52
N ILE A 144 -0.77 3.78 -0.50
CA ILE A 144 0.64 3.57 -0.15
C ILE A 144 0.73 3.28 1.35
N ASP A 145 1.12 2.06 1.68
CA ASP A 145 1.29 1.56 3.03
C ASP A 145 2.44 0.54 3.00
N VAL A 146 3.65 1.03 3.17
CA VAL A 146 4.91 0.29 2.93
C VAL A 146 5.88 0.39 4.10
N GLU A 147 5.33 0.64 5.29
CA GLU A 147 6.04 0.58 6.58
C GLU A 147 7.31 1.45 6.63
N GLY A 148 7.26 2.64 5.98
CA GLY A 148 8.28 3.67 6.02
C GLY A 148 8.90 4.06 4.69
N LEU A 149 8.68 3.30 3.61
CA LEU A 149 9.15 3.65 2.26
C LEU A 149 8.19 4.57 1.47
N GLU A 150 7.22 5.21 2.11
CA GLU A 150 6.22 6.06 1.46
C GLU A 150 6.87 7.18 0.62
N ILE A 151 7.92 7.82 1.15
CA ILE A 151 8.61 8.91 0.46
C ILE A 151 9.40 8.41 -0.77
N PRO A 152 10.21 7.34 -0.69
CA PRO A 152 10.79 6.70 -1.87
C PRO A 152 9.74 6.31 -2.92
N VAL A 153 8.61 5.71 -2.53
CA VAL A 153 7.52 5.36 -3.46
C VAL A 153 6.95 6.60 -4.15
N LEU A 154 6.64 7.66 -3.40
CA LEU A 154 6.16 8.94 -3.95
C LEU A 154 7.17 9.57 -4.91
N ASN A 155 8.47 9.53 -4.59
CA ASN A 155 9.51 10.04 -5.47
C ASN A 155 9.62 9.25 -6.78
N GLY A 156 9.45 7.91 -6.72
CA GLY A 156 9.43 7.05 -7.90
C GLY A 156 8.11 7.07 -8.68
N ALA A 157 7.12 7.84 -8.21
CA ALA A 157 5.79 7.99 -8.81
C ALA A 157 5.50 9.39 -9.34
N ARG A 158 6.46 10.34 -9.29
CA ARG A 158 6.20 11.77 -9.57
C ARG A 158 5.52 12.02 -10.91
N LYS A 159 6.00 11.44 -12.00
CA LYS A 159 5.42 11.62 -13.34
C LYS A 159 4.01 11.01 -13.41
N THR A 160 3.81 9.88 -12.75
CA THR A 160 2.53 9.22 -12.66
C THR A 160 1.52 10.06 -11.87
N LEU A 161 1.93 10.62 -10.73
CA LEU A 161 1.10 11.49 -9.88
C LEU A 161 0.73 12.80 -10.59
N GLU A 162 1.64 13.37 -11.36
CA GLU A 162 1.37 14.57 -12.18
C GLU A 162 0.35 14.27 -13.29
N ARG A 163 0.50 13.11 -13.96
CA ARG A 163 -0.35 12.70 -15.10
C ARG A 163 -1.73 12.26 -14.67
N CYS A 164 -1.82 11.36 -13.67
CA CYS A 164 -3.07 10.71 -13.30
C CYS A 164 -3.83 11.45 -12.20
N SER A 165 -3.14 12.18 -11.31
CA SER A 165 -3.75 12.91 -10.19
C SER A 165 -4.74 12.08 -9.36
N PRO A 166 -4.39 10.86 -8.89
CA PRO A 166 -5.29 9.99 -8.16
C PRO A 166 -5.70 10.58 -6.80
N VAL A 167 -6.78 10.04 -6.22
CA VAL A 167 -6.99 10.13 -4.77
C VAL A 167 -5.95 9.26 -4.08
N ILE A 168 -5.16 9.83 -3.17
CA ILE A 168 -4.06 9.11 -2.50
C ILE A 168 -4.46 8.78 -1.07
N ILE A 169 -4.29 7.52 -0.69
CA ILE A 169 -4.34 7.04 0.69
C ILE A 169 -2.90 6.73 1.09
N ILE A 170 -2.42 7.30 2.18
CA ILE A 170 -1.05 7.07 2.66
C ILE A 170 -1.02 6.91 4.17
N GLU A 171 -0.39 5.82 4.65
CA GLU A 171 -0.08 5.68 6.06
C GLU A 171 1.04 6.66 6.45
N ARG A 172 0.88 7.30 7.60
CA ARG A 172 1.88 8.24 8.14
C ARG A 172 2.25 7.84 9.57
N CYS A 173 3.04 6.79 9.69
CA CYS A 173 3.58 6.33 10.95
C CYS A 173 4.94 7.00 11.23
N VAL A 174 5.04 7.72 12.36
CA VAL A 174 6.27 8.45 12.75
C VAL A 174 7.46 7.51 12.87
N LEU A 175 7.28 6.39 13.59
CA LEU A 175 8.36 5.42 13.83
C LEU A 175 8.85 4.75 12.54
N ASN A 176 7.95 4.53 11.59
CA ASN A 176 8.30 3.95 10.30
C ASN A 176 9.13 4.94 9.47
N SER A 177 8.68 6.19 9.36
CA SER A 177 9.39 7.23 8.61
C SER A 177 10.77 7.51 9.21
N GLU A 178 10.89 7.61 10.53
CA GLU A 178 12.15 7.88 11.24
C GLU A 178 13.19 6.77 11.03
N ALA A 179 12.76 5.52 10.87
CA ALA A 179 13.66 4.40 10.57
C ALA A 179 14.44 4.60 9.26
N TYR A 180 13.88 5.37 8.30
CA TYR A 180 14.52 5.71 7.03
C TYR A 180 15.09 7.14 6.99
N GLY A 181 15.16 7.81 8.14
CA GLY A 181 15.70 9.16 8.25
C GLY A 181 14.75 10.28 7.81
N TYR A 182 13.47 9.99 7.65
CA TYR A 182 12.43 10.96 7.33
C TYR A 182 11.68 11.44 8.56
N THR A 183 11.11 12.62 8.48
CA THR A 183 10.21 13.15 9.51
C THR A 183 8.76 12.78 9.20
N LYS A 184 7.88 12.89 10.20
CA LYS A 184 6.43 12.68 10.04
C LYS A 184 5.76 13.61 9.02
N ASN A 185 6.41 14.69 8.62
CA ASN A 185 5.84 15.69 7.72
C ASN A 185 6.33 15.55 6.28
N ASP A 186 7.46 14.90 6.04
CA ASP A 186 8.11 14.89 4.72
C ASP A 186 7.21 14.33 3.61
N SER A 187 6.42 13.28 3.89
CA SER A 187 5.44 12.78 2.94
C SER A 187 4.28 13.77 2.67
N HIS A 188 3.87 14.54 3.70
CA HIS A 188 2.88 15.60 3.56
C HIS A 188 3.41 16.75 2.71
N ASP A 189 4.59 17.23 3.04
CA ASP A 189 5.22 18.36 2.36
C ASP A 189 5.46 18.03 0.89
N LEU A 190 5.95 16.80 0.59
CA LEU A 190 6.12 16.30 -0.76
C LEU A 190 4.79 16.28 -1.56
N LEU A 191 3.70 15.80 -0.93
CA LEU A 191 2.39 15.78 -1.58
C LEU A 191 1.83 17.20 -1.81
N VAL A 192 2.06 18.12 -0.88
CA VAL A 192 1.69 19.53 -1.03
C VAL A 192 2.47 20.17 -2.19
N ASP A 193 3.76 19.92 -2.29
CA ASP A 193 4.62 20.39 -3.41
C ASP A 193 4.15 19.84 -4.77
N LEU A 194 3.56 18.63 -4.78
CA LEU A 194 2.93 18.04 -5.97
C LEU A 194 1.51 18.57 -6.24
N GLY A 195 1.01 19.52 -5.45
CA GLY A 195 -0.29 20.16 -5.61
C GLY A 195 -1.46 19.42 -4.94
N TYR A 196 -1.19 18.46 -4.06
CA TYR A 196 -2.23 17.76 -3.30
C TYR A 196 -2.61 18.51 -2.01
N GLN A 197 -3.86 18.36 -1.61
CA GLN A 197 -4.37 18.83 -0.33
C GLN A 197 -4.82 17.63 0.52
N ARG A 198 -4.51 17.65 1.82
CA ARG A 198 -5.02 16.64 2.73
C ARG A 198 -6.48 16.86 3.01
N ALA A 199 -7.34 15.98 2.50
CA ALA A 199 -8.79 16.06 2.66
C ALA A 199 -9.28 15.50 3.99
N VAL A 200 -8.69 14.34 4.42
CA VAL A 200 -9.09 13.63 5.64
C VAL A 200 -7.86 13.03 6.33
N LYS A 201 -7.96 12.88 7.65
CA LYS A 201 -7.04 12.06 8.46
C LYS A 201 -7.87 11.12 9.32
N VAL A 202 -7.59 9.81 9.22
CA VAL A 202 -8.16 8.76 10.05
C VAL A 202 -7.00 8.04 10.74
N THR A 203 -6.83 8.27 12.03
CA THR A 203 -5.70 7.76 12.83
C THR A 203 -4.34 8.06 12.20
N ARG A 204 -3.68 7.07 11.59
CA ARG A 204 -2.40 7.22 10.87
C ARG A 204 -2.57 7.45 9.38
N ASP A 205 -3.71 7.05 8.80
CA ASP A 205 -3.99 7.20 7.38
C ASP A 205 -4.46 8.61 7.03
N CYS A 206 -3.95 9.12 5.93
CA CYS A 206 -4.32 10.40 5.38
C CYS A 206 -4.79 10.25 3.93
N ILE A 207 -5.88 10.93 3.58
CA ILE A 207 -6.40 10.98 2.21
C ILE A 207 -6.07 12.35 1.62
N TYR A 208 -5.46 12.32 0.44
CA TYR A 208 -5.07 13.50 -0.33
C TYR A 208 -5.81 13.55 -1.66
N VAL A 209 -6.14 14.77 -2.11
CA VAL A 209 -6.81 15.07 -3.38
C VAL A 209 -6.13 16.28 -4.06
N LYS A 210 -6.21 16.36 -5.38
CA LYS A 210 -5.89 17.57 -6.15
C LYS A 210 -7.12 18.39 -6.45
#